data_a5f2a447a86c7fa167302e8d8fdb2ca5
#
_entry.id   a5f2a447a86c7fa167302e8d8fdb2ca5
#
_cell.length_a   1.000
_cell.length_b   1.000
_cell.length_c   1.000
_cell.angle_alpha   90.00
_cell.angle_beta   90.00
_cell.angle_gamma   90.00
#
_symmetry.space_group_name_H-M   'P 1'
#
loop_
_entity.id
_entity.type
_entity.pdbx_description
1 polymer ?
#
loop_
_entity_poly.entity_id
_entity_poly.type
_entity_poly.pdbx_seq_one_letter_code
_entity_poly.pdbx_strand_id
1 'polypeptide(L)'
;SDWQGGNYSSGWSKNRLPNKENEYSMSYHLQFESNMTLTGANADNRVMAKPSELKYVLQSIYLELTNQKYSGPALGPYLDRYVKLAVDSIKESGNKAVVISGLDDVDSQEIVLMINEFIKSEAFDITSPRLIYQGSNSILLNTIDELKSGKISGIITAGINPGYTLPNSEEFLELVSKLEFSLCFSMKEDETANRCKYVAATPHYLESWGDYEFKSGHYYLSQPTIKP
;
A
#
# COMPACT_ATOMS: atom_id res chain seq x y z
N SER A 1 -3.33 -2.50 9.14
CA SER A 1 -4.65 -2.45 9.78
C SER A 1 -5.63 -3.40 9.11
N ASP A 2 -6.65 -3.88 9.85
CA ASP A 2 -7.62 -4.86 9.38
C ASP A 2 -8.76 -4.26 8.53
N TRP A 3 -8.67 -3.00 8.13
CA TRP A 3 -9.70 -2.32 7.35
C TRP A 3 -10.00 -3.02 6.00
N GLN A 4 -9.09 -3.84 5.52
CA GLN A 4 -9.24 -4.66 4.32
C GLN A 4 -9.94 -6.02 4.58
N GLY A 5 -10.48 -6.23 5.77
CA GLY A 5 -11.18 -7.47 6.14
C GLY A 5 -10.29 -8.70 6.31
N GLY A 6 -8.97 -8.51 6.52
CA GLY A 6 -8.02 -9.62 6.65
C GLY A 6 -7.99 -10.29 8.02
N ASN A 7 -8.55 -9.66 9.03
CA ASN A 7 -8.51 -10.09 10.43
C ASN A 7 -7.08 -10.37 10.94
N TYR A 8 -6.12 -9.57 10.48
CA TYR A 8 -4.70 -9.76 10.73
C TYR A 8 -4.33 -9.64 12.21
N SER A 9 -4.96 -8.70 12.94
CA SER A 9 -4.72 -8.54 14.38
C SER A 9 -5.10 -9.79 15.17
N SER A 10 -6.23 -10.42 14.85
CA SER A 10 -6.65 -11.67 15.46
C SER A 10 -5.72 -12.83 15.08
N GLY A 11 -5.32 -12.91 13.80
CA GLY A 11 -4.36 -13.92 13.34
C GLY A 11 -3.00 -13.79 14.04
N TRP A 12 -2.49 -12.56 14.13
CA TRP A 12 -1.24 -12.28 14.83
C TRP A 12 -1.31 -12.62 16.31
N SER A 13 -2.40 -12.24 17.01
CA SER A 13 -2.56 -12.46 18.45
C SER A 13 -2.63 -13.94 18.82
N LYS A 14 -3.19 -14.80 17.96
CA LYS A 14 -3.26 -16.26 18.21
C LYS A 14 -1.88 -16.87 18.41
N ASN A 15 -0.89 -16.42 17.64
CA ASN A 15 0.48 -16.93 17.72
C ASN A 15 1.34 -16.17 18.74
N ARG A 16 0.75 -15.18 19.45
CA ARG A 16 1.42 -14.44 20.55
C ARG A 16 1.01 -14.94 21.94
N LEU A 17 0.07 -15.86 22.01
CA LEU A 17 -0.38 -16.51 23.24
C LEU A 17 0.03 -17.98 23.21
N PRO A 18 1.09 -18.37 23.93
CA PRO A 18 1.51 -19.77 24.02
C PRO A 18 0.39 -20.63 24.60
N ASN A 19 0.04 -21.69 23.91
CA ASN A 19 -0.99 -22.65 24.34
C ASN A 19 -0.63 -24.07 23.85
N LYS A 20 -1.48 -25.05 24.14
CA LYS A 20 -1.23 -26.43 23.74
C LYS A 20 -1.25 -26.66 22.23
N GLU A 21 -2.05 -25.87 21.49
CA GLU A 21 -2.19 -26.00 20.03
C GLU A 21 -0.93 -25.56 19.28
N ASN A 22 -0.19 -24.60 19.83
CA ASN A 22 1.07 -24.11 19.28
C ASN A 22 2.30 -24.63 20.06
N GLU A 23 2.15 -25.77 20.81
CA GLU A 23 3.22 -26.38 21.58
C GLU A 23 3.92 -25.43 22.56
N TYR A 24 3.18 -24.45 23.09
CA TYR A 24 3.70 -23.35 23.93
C TYR A 24 4.76 -22.48 23.26
N SER A 25 4.87 -22.54 21.93
CA SER A 25 5.72 -21.62 21.16
C SER A 25 5.03 -20.30 20.91
N MET A 26 5.82 -19.28 20.62
CA MET A 26 5.33 -17.95 20.30
C MET A 26 6.03 -17.43 19.04
N SER A 27 5.27 -16.81 18.14
CA SER A 27 5.85 -16.19 16.95
C SER A 27 6.78 -15.03 17.34
N TYR A 28 7.92 -14.94 16.68
CA TYR A 28 8.87 -13.84 16.86
C TYR A 28 8.54 -12.67 15.91
N HIS A 29 8.58 -11.45 16.45
CA HIS A 29 8.28 -10.23 15.68
C HIS A 29 9.42 -9.23 15.84
N LEU A 30 10.10 -8.93 14.75
CA LEU A 30 11.12 -7.90 14.63
C LEU A 30 10.57 -6.74 13.79
N GLN A 31 10.56 -5.52 14.33
CA GLN A 31 10.00 -4.32 13.71
C GLN A 31 11.07 -3.26 13.51
N PHE A 32 11.32 -2.86 12.27
CA PHE A 32 12.08 -1.66 11.94
C PHE A 32 11.11 -0.50 11.67
N GLU A 33 11.24 0.61 12.39
CA GLU A 33 10.35 1.75 12.23
C GLU A 33 10.99 3.05 12.72
N SER A 34 10.50 4.18 12.21
CA SER A 34 11.00 5.51 12.61
C SER A 34 10.24 6.05 13.82
N ASN A 35 8.92 5.92 13.82
CA ASN A 35 8.04 6.29 14.93
C ASN A 35 7.56 5.03 15.65
N MET A 36 7.35 5.14 16.96
CA MET A 36 6.78 4.04 17.73
C MET A 36 5.30 3.88 17.40
N THR A 37 4.99 2.80 16.66
CA THR A 37 3.61 2.39 16.36
C THR A 37 3.10 1.39 17.39
N LEU A 38 1.79 1.12 17.39
CA LEU A 38 1.23 0.03 18.20
C LEU A 38 1.80 -1.33 17.80
N THR A 39 2.12 -1.51 16.52
CA THR A 39 2.77 -2.72 16.01
C THR A 39 4.17 -2.87 16.62
N GLY A 40 4.97 -1.82 16.56
CA GLY A 40 6.32 -1.83 17.15
C GLY A 40 6.33 -1.92 18.66
N ALA A 41 5.34 -1.34 19.35
CA ALA A 41 5.20 -1.46 20.81
C ALA A 41 4.92 -2.91 21.26
N ASN A 42 4.38 -3.75 20.37
CA ASN A 42 4.11 -5.17 20.63
C ASN A 42 5.14 -6.12 20.01
N ALA A 43 6.19 -5.59 19.36
CA ALA A 43 7.25 -6.40 18.79
C ALA A 43 8.20 -6.94 19.88
N ASP A 44 8.80 -8.11 19.66
CA ASP A 44 9.83 -8.65 20.55
C ASP A 44 11.13 -7.83 20.47
N ASN A 45 11.45 -7.37 19.27
CA ASN A 45 12.52 -6.41 19.05
C ASN A 45 12.04 -5.27 18.17
N ARG A 46 12.02 -4.08 18.73
CA ARG A 46 11.77 -2.84 18.01
C ARG A 46 13.09 -2.14 17.72
N VAL A 47 13.35 -1.88 16.45
CA VAL A 47 14.58 -1.27 15.96
C VAL A 47 14.27 0.09 15.37
N MET A 48 14.83 1.12 15.96
CA MET A 48 14.66 2.48 15.46
C MET A 48 15.58 2.72 14.25
N ALA A 49 14.98 3.14 13.14
CA ALA A 49 15.69 3.51 11.93
C ALA A 49 15.11 4.81 11.36
N LYS A 50 15.92 5.64 10.72
CA LYS A 50 15.42 6.83 10.04
C LYS A 50 14.61 6.44 8.81
N PRO A 51 13.62 7.25 8.37
CA PRO A 51 12.86 6.97 7.16
C PRO A 51 13.77 6.70 5.95
N SER A 52 14.86 7.46 5.82
CA SER A 52 15.85 7.29 4.75
C SER A 52 16.68 6.01 4.84
N GLU A 53 16.72 5.35 5.99
CA GLU A 53 17.51 4.13 6.22
C GLU A 53 16.66 2.86 5.97
N LEU A 54 15.33 2.93 6.10
CA LEU A 54 14.46 1.76 6.03
C LEU A 54 14.58 0.95 4.74
N LYS A 55 14.69 1.63 3.58
CA LYS A 55 14.89 0.95 2.30
C LYS A 55 16.23 0.22 2.22
N TYR A 56 17.25 0.79 2.81
CA TYR A 56 18.59 0.19 2.82
C TYR A 56 18.69 -0.99 3.80
N VAL A 57 17.96 -0.93 4.92
CA VAL A 57 17.78 -2.07 5.82
C VAL A 57 17.14 -3.24 5.07
N LEU A 58 16.05 -2.99 4.35
CA LEU A 58 15.34 -4.00 3.56
C LEU A 58 16.26 -4.61 2.47
N GLN A 59 16.96 -3.75 1.73
CA GLN A 59 17.92 -4.18 0.71
C GLN A 59 19.06 -5.01 1.31
N SER A 60 19.57 -4.60 2.47
CA SER A 60 20.65 -5.32 3.16
C SER A 60 20.21 -6.71 3.60
N ILE A 61 18.97 -6.85 4.14
CA ILE A 61 18.38 -8.14 4.49
C ILE A 61 18.31 -9.06 3.26
N TYR A 62 17.80 -8.57 2.14
CA TYR A 62 17.69 -9.35 0.90
C TYR A 62 19.05 -9.83 0.41
N LEU A 63 20.02 -8.94 0.32
CA LEU A 63 21.36 -9.27 -0.19
C LEU A 63 22.11 -10.25 0.71
N GLU A 64 21.96 -10.13 2.04
CA GLU A 64 22.57 -11.05 2.99
C GLU A 64 21.88 -12.42 2.97
N LEU A 65 20.55 -12.48 2.80
CA LEU A 65 19.81 -13.73 2.61
C LEU A 65 20.27 -14.48 1.35
N THR A 66 20.52 -13.75 0.27
CA THR A 66 20.94 -14.31 -1.02
C THR A 66 22.46 -14.46 -1.18
N ASN A 67 23.22 -14.22 -0.11
CA ASN A 67 24.69 -14.25 -0.07
C ASN A 67 25.33 -13.28 -1.11
N GLN A 68 24.69 -12.15 -1.35
CA GLN A 68 25.22 -11.09 -2.20
C GLN A 68 25.85 -9.99 -1.35
N LYS A 69 26.84 -9.29 -1.93
CA LYS A 69 27.52 -8.21 -1.22
C LYS A 69 26.68 -6.94 -1.24
N TYR A 70 26.41 -6.39 -0.07
CA TYR A 70 25.79 -5.07 0.06
C TYR A 70 26.79 -3.98 -0.39
N SER A 71 26.32 -3.08 -1.25
CA SER A 71 27.11 -1.95 -1.79
C SER A 71 26.44 -0.60 -1.58
N GLY A 72 25.38 -0.55 -0.79
CA GLY A 72 24.64 0.67 -0.46
C GLY A 72 25.32 1.51 0.64
N PRO A 73 24.69 2.59 1.09
CA PRO A 73 25.16 3.42 2.19
C PRO A 73 25.33 2.61 3.48
N ALA A 74 26.40 2.90 4.24
CA ALA A 74 26.65 2.23 5.52
C ALA A 74 25.51 2.50 6.50
N LEU A 75 24.93 1.44 7.08
CA LEU A 75 23.83 1.53 8.06
C LEU A 75 24.33 1.80 9.48
N GLY A 76 25.60 1.49 9.74
CA GLY A 76 26.22 1.59 11.06
C GLY A 76 25.98 0.37 11.95
N PRO A 77 26.83 0.19 13.00
CA PRO A 77 26.88 -1.05 13.78
C PRO A 77 25.57 -1.45 14.45
N TYR A 78 24.74 -0.47 14.80
CA TYR A 78 23.42 -0.71 15.42
C TYR A 78 22.48 -1.40 14.44
N LEU A 79 22.26 -0.85 13.26
CA LEU A 79 21.38 -1.43 12.25
C LEU A 79 21.94 -2.73 11.67
N ASP A 80 23.27 -2.77 11.42
CA ASP A 80 23.94 -3.98 10.92
C ASP A 80 23.70 -5.19 11.83
N ARG A 81 23.77 -5.00 13.15
CA ARG A 81 23.46 -6.05 14.13
C ARG A 81 22.03 -6.58 13.96
N TYR A 82 21.06 -5.69 13.77
CA TYR A 82 19.65 -6.09 13.66
C TYR A 82 19.29 -6.62 12.27
N VAL A 83 19.96 -6.18 11.22
CA VAL A 83 19.89 -6.80 9.89
C VAL A 83 20.33 -8.26 9.99
N LYS A 84 21.48 -8.51 10.63
CA LYS A 84 21.96 -9.88 10.85
C LYS A 84 20.97 -10.72 11.66
N LEU A 85 20.42 -10.16 12.74
CA LEU A 85 19.40 -10.84 13.55
C LEU A 85 18.15 -11.18 12.71
N ALA A 86 17.71 -10.25 11.84
CA ALA A 86 16.60 -10.50 10.92
C ALA A 86 16.88 -11.66 9.97
N VAL A 87 18.06 -11.65 9.35
CA VAL A 87 18.49 -12.70 8.43
C VAL A 87 18.58 -14.07 9.13
N ASP A 88 19.17 -14.12 10.32
CA ASP A 88 19.29 -15.36 11.09
C ASP A 88 17.91 -15.90 11.48
N SER A 89 17.01 -15.01 11.96
CA SER A 89 15.62 -15.39 12.31
C SER A 89 14.81 -15.87 11.11
N ILE A 90 14.98 -15.25 9.94
CA ILE A 90 14.33 -15.66 8.69
C ILE A 90 14.84 -17.05 8.27
N LYS A 91 16.16 -17.26 8.33
CA LYS A 91 16.77 -18.57 7.99
C LYS A 91 16.30 -19.69 8.92
N GLU A 92 16.17 -19.40 10.21
CA GLU A 92 15.69 -20.35 11.22
C GLU A 92 14.21 -20.70 10.99
N SER A 93 13.38 -19.71 10.70
CA SER A 93 11.93 -19.89 10.49
C SER A 93 11.59 -20.48 9.11
N GLY A 94 12.45 -20.28 8.12
CA GLY A 94 12.27 -20.77 6.75
C GLY A 94 10.97 -20.27 6.13
N ASN A 95 10.17 -21.17 5.56
CA ASN A 95 8.89 -20.84 4.90
C ASN A 95 7.78 -20.33 5.84
N LYS A 96 7.95 -20.43 7.15
CA LYS A 96 7.03 -19.86 8.14
C LYS A 96 7.30 -18.38 8.41
N ALA A 97 8.40 -17.81 7.91
CA ALA A 97 8.67 -16.40 8.00
C ALA A 97 7.89 -15.62 6.94
N VAL A 98 7.59 -14.36 7.24
CA VAL A 98 7.06 -13.39 6.29
C VAL A 98 7.70 -12.03 6.51
N VAL A 99 8.05 -11.36 5.44
CA VAL A 99 8.52 -9.97 5.43
C VAL A 99 7.46 -9.07 4.82
N ILE A 100 7.11 -8.00 5.53
CA ILE A 100 6.17 -6.99 5.06
C ILE A 100 6.78 -5.60 5.23
N SER A 101 6.46 -4.69 4.32
CA SER A 101 6.91 -3.31 4.36
C SER A 101 5.79 -2.34 4.04
N GLY A 102 5.79 -1.20 4.74
CA GLY A 102 4.93 -0.06 4.45
C GLY A 102 5.61 1.01 3.59
N LEU A 103 6.77 0.72 3.01
CA LEU A 103 7.43 1.63 2.06
C LEU A 103 6.64 1.64 0.74
N ASP A 104 6.34 2.83 0.22
CA ASP A 104 5.48 3.00 -0.96
C ASP A 104 6.22 2.96 -2.29
N ASP A 105 7.56 2.91 -2.27
CA ASP A 105 8.34 2.86 -3.49
C ASP A 105 8.37 1.44 -4.10
N VAL A 106 8.36 1.39 -5.43
CA VAL A 106 8.27 0.13 -6.21
C VAL A 106 9.44 -0.80 -5.88
N ASP A 107 10.66 -0.28 -5.83
CA ASP A 107 11.88 -1.07 -5.61
C ASP A 107 11.83 -1.79 -4.25
N SER A 108 11.38 -1.08 -3.20
CA SER A 108 11.21 -1.67 -1.87
C SER A 108 10.14 -2.76 -1.84
N GLN A 109 9.02 -2.57 -2.52
CA GLN A 109 7.97 -3.58 -2.61
C GLN A 109 8.44 -4.79 -3.43
N GLU A 110 9.17 -4.58 -4.51
CA GLU A 110 9.77 -5.64 -5.30
C GLU A 110 10.75 -6.50 -4.46
N ILE A 111 11.60 -5.87 -3.65
CA ILE A 111 12.47 -6.58 -2.70
C ILE A 111 11.67 -7.41 -1.69
N VAL A 112 10.56 -6.89 -1.16
CA VAL A 112 9.67 -7.67 -0.26
C VAL A 112 9.13 -8.91 -0.96
N LEU A 113 8.68 -8.79 -2.21
CA LEU A 113 8.22 -9.92 -3.01
C LEU A 113 9.34 -10.95 -3.20
N MET A 114 10.53 -10.47 -3.60
CA MET A 114 11.71 -11.33 -3.83
C MET A 114 12.14 -12.07 -2.56
N ILE A 115 12.10 -11.43 -1.38
CA ILE A 115 12.41 -12.10 -0.10
C ILE A 115 11.39 -13.20 0.17
N ASN A 116 10.10 -12.90 0.10
CA ASN A 116 9.04 -13.87 0.42
C ASN A 116 9.01 -15.04 -0.57
N GLU A 117 9.32 -14.79 -1.84
CA GLU A 117 9.49 -15.84 -2.84
C GLU A 117 10.72 -16.70 -2.57
N PHE A 118 11.87 -16.08 -2.24
CA PHE A 118 13.11 -16.78 -1.93
C PHE A 118 12.96 -17.77 -0.76
N ILE A 119 12.28 -17.35 0.32
CA ILE A 119 12.02 -18.21 1.47
C ILE A 119 10.80 -19.12 1.29
N LYS A 120 10.07 -18.99 0.18
CA LYS A 120 8.81 -19.70 -0.11
C LYS A 120 7.79 -19.53 1.02
N SER A 121 7.58 -18.28 1.45
CA SER A 121 6.71 -17.96 2.57
C SER A 121 5.29 -18.52 2.40
N GLU A 122 4.82 -19.31 3.33
CA GLU A 122 3.45 -19.85 3.34
C GLU A 122 2.38 -18.76 3.59
N ALA A 123 2.78 -17.61 4.14
CA ALA A 123 1.89 -16.47 4.37
C ALA A 123 1.70 -15.59 3.13
N PHE A 124 2.39 -15.88 2.02
CA PHE A 124 2.40 -15.06 0.82
C PHE A 124 1.72 -15.79 -0.35
N ASP A 125 0.50 -15.31 -0.70
CA ASP A 125 -0.28 -15.86 -1.82
C ASP A 125 -0.12 -15.00 -3.07
N ILE A 126 0.76 -15.41 -3.97
CA ILE A 126 1.01 -14.74 -5.26
C ILE A 126 -0.09 -15.03 -6.30
N THR A 127 -0.88 -16.10 -6.10
CA THR A 127 -1.89 -16.54 -7.08
C THR A 127 -3.19 -15.77 -7.01
N SER A 128 -3.49 -15.17 -5.85
CA SER A 128 -4.73 -14.45 -5.59
C SER A 128 -4.46 -13.06 -5.00
N PRO A 129 -3.94 -12.11 -5.79
CA PRO A 129 -3.61 -10.78 -5.29
C PRO A 129 -4.86 -10.02 -4.85
N ARG A 130 -4.72 -9.15 -3.85
CA ARG A 130 -5.76 -8.20 -3.44
C ARG A 130 -5.65 -6.95 -4.29
N LEU A 131 -6.70 -6.62 -5.04
CA LEU A 131 -6.74 -5.50 -5.97
C LEU A 131 -7.17 -4.20 -5.25
N ILE A 132 -6.32 -3.68 -4.35
CA ILE A 132 -6.65 -2.49 -3.55
C ILE A 132 -6.29 -1.20 -4.28
N TYR A 133 -5.13 -1.17 -4.91
CA TYR A 133 -4.64 -0.03 -5.70
C TYR A 133 -4.30 -0.51 -7.12
N GLN A 134 -4.92 0.11 -8.09
CA GLN A 134 -4.69 -0.17 -9.51
C GLN A 134 -4.25 1.08 -10.29
N GLY A 135 -3.99 2.17 -9.57
CA GLY A 135 -3.54 3.43 -10.17
C GLY A 135 -2.10 3.36 -10.66
N SER A 136 -1.79 4.15 -11.69
CA SER A 136 -0.45 4.31 -12.24
C SER A 136 -0.13 5.78 -12.46
N ASN A 137 0.91 6.27 -11.79
CA ASN A 137 1.38 7.65 -11.96
C ASN A 137 1.87 7.91 -13.39
N SER A 138 2.44 6.91 -14.08
CA SER A 138 2.88 7.06 -15.46
C SER A 138 1.70 7.26 -16.41
N ILE A 139 0.59 6.55 -16.22
CA ILE A 139 -0.64 6.75 -16.99
C ILE A 139 -1.21 8.14 -16.73
N LEU A 140 -1.24 8.58 -15.47
CA LEU A 140 -1.72 9.92 -15.12
C LEU A 140 -0.89 11.02 -15.80
N LEU A 141 0.45 10.93 -15.73
CA LEU A 141 1.34 11.90 -16.39
C LEU A 141 1.15 11.91 -17.90
N ASN A 142 1.06 10.76 -18.54
CA ASN A 142 0.75 10.65 -19.96
C ASN A 142 -0.60 11.30 -20.31
N THR A 143 -1.62 11.08 -19.49
CA THR A 143 -2.95 11.70 -19.68
C THR A 143 -2.88 13.23 -19.61
N ILE A 144 -2.09 13.77 -18.66
CA ILE A 144 -1.86 15.22 -18.55
C ILE A 144 -1.14 15.76 -19.81
N ASP A 145 -0.14 15.06 -20.32
CA ASP A 145 0.59 15.45 -21.54
C ASP A 145 -0.32 15.36 -22.78
N GLU A 146 -1.22 14.40 -22.84
CA GLU A 146 -2.23 14.31 -23.91
C GLU A 146 -3.27 15.44 -23.83
N LEU A 147 -3.68 15.85 -22.62
CA LEU A 147 -4.50 17.05 -22.41
C LEU A 147 -3.78 18.31 -22.89
N LYS A 148 -2.50 18.49 -22.54
CA LYS A 148 -1.67 19.63 -22.99
C LYS A 148 -1.53 19.69 -24.50
N SER A 149 -1.36 18.55 -25.13
CA SER A 149 -1.21 18.45 -26.60
C SER A 149 -2.52 18.52 -27.37
N GLY A 150 -3.67 18.66 -26.70
CA GLY A 150 -5.00 18.75 -27.33
C GLY A 150 -5.49 17.45 -27.96
N LYS A 151 -4.92 16.30 -27.60
CA LYS A 151 -5.37 14.98 -28.06
C LYS A 151 -6.65 14.52 -27.37
N ILE A 152 -6.94 15.07 -26.19
CA ILE A 152 -8.14 14.76 -25.41
C ILE A 152 -9.12 15.93 -25.55
N SER A 153 -10.31 15.67 -26.08
CA SER A 153 -11.37 16.66 -26.25
C SER A 153 -12.40 16.66 -25.12
N GLY A 154 -12.44 15.61 -24.32
CA GLY A 154 -13.36 15.51 -23.19
C GLY A 154 -12.81 14.68 -22.03
N ILE A 155 -13.28 14.98 -20.81
CA ILE A 155 -12.91 14.27 -19.58
C ILE A 155 -14.14 13.97 -18.73
N ILE A 156 -14.12 12.82 -18.08
CA ILE A 156 -15.08 12.45 -17.04
C ILE A 156 -14.29 12.11 -15.78
N THR A 157 -14.60 12.74 -14.67
CA THR A 157 -14.05 12.42 -13.34
C THR A 157 -15.12 11.86 -12.44
N ALA A 158 -14.80 10.83 -11.67
CA ALA A 158 -15.75 10.21 -10.75
C ALA A 158 -15.07 9.89 -9.41
N GLY A 159 -15.56 10.50 -8.33
CA GLY A 159 -15.08 10.25 -6.98
C GLY A 159 -13.64 10.68 -6.69
N ILE A 160 -13.09 11.55 -7.52
CA ILE A 160 -11.71 12.09 -7.40
C ILE A 160 -11.71 13.60 -7.53
N ASN A 161 -10.78 14.27 -6.85
CA ASN A 161 -10.59 15.72 -6.92
C ASN A 161 -9.14 16.07 -7.33
N PRO A 162 -8.77 15.90 -8.61
CA PRO A 162 -7.43 16.22 -9.08
C PRO A 162 -7.07 17.71 -8.94
N GLY A 163 -8.07 18.60 -8.94
CA GLY A 163 -7.86 20.02 -8.66
C GLY A 163 -7.31 20.32 -7.26
N TYR A 164 -7.45 19.38 -6.32
CA TYR A 164 -6.86 19.45 -4.99
C TYR A 164 -5.64 18.56 -4.80
N THR A 165 -5.66 17.37 -5.40
CA THR A 165 -4.66 16.32 -5.09
C THR A 165 -3.40 16.38 -5.96
N LEU A 166 -3.47 17.03 -7.14
CA LEU A 166 -2.30 17.14 -8.03
C LEU A 166 -1.37 18.27 -7.58
N PRO A 167 -0.04 18.06 -7.65
CA PRO A 167 0.94 19.11 -7.34
C PRO A 167 0.78 20.36 -8.23
N ASN A 168 0.45 20.17 -9.52
CA ASN A 168 0.24 21.24 -10.52
C ASN A 168 -1.26 21.39 -10.83
N SER A 169 -2.09 21.46 -9.80
CA SER A 169 -3.55 21.46 -9.94
C SER A 169 -4.09 22.60 -10.78
N GLU A 170 -3.54 23.81 -10.68
CA GLU A 170 -3.99 24.97 -11.46
C GLU A 170 -3.84 24.74 -12.98
N GLU A 171 -2.71 24.21 -13.42
CA GLU A 171 -2.50 23.86 -14.83
C GLU A 171 -3.53 22.85 -15.33
N PHE A 172 -3.77 21.80 -14.52
CA PHE A 172 -4.78 20.79 -14.83
C PHE A 172 -6.19 21.41 -14.94
N LEU A 173 -6.57 22.25 -13.98
CA LEU A 173 -7.87 22.93 -13.97
C LEU A 173 -8.07 23.85 -15.17
N GLU A 174 -7.02 24.57 -15.60
CA GLU A 174 -7.05 25.38 -16.82
C GLU A 174 -7.26 24.54 -18.07
N LEU A 175 -6.60 23.37 -18.17
CA LEU A 175 -6.78 22.44 -19.29
C LEU A 175 -8.21 21.91 -19.32
N VAL A 176 -8.75 21.47 -18.19
CA VAL A 176 -10.12 20.97 -18.08
C VAL A 176 -11.15 22.01 -18.50
N SER A 177 -10.96 23.28 -18.11
CA SER A 177 -11.89 24.36 -18.45
C SER A 177 -11.97 24.67 -19.95
N LYS A 178 -10.92 24.33 -20.72
CA LYS A 178 -10.83 24.55 -22.17
C LYS A 178 -11.40 23.40 -23.00
N LEU A 179 -11.65 22.24 -22.40
CA LEU A 179 -12.17 21.06 -23.11
C LEU A 179 -13.58 21.35 -23.67
N GLU A 180 -13.91 20.69 -24.76
CA GLU A 180 -15.26 20.73 -25.34
C GLU A 180 -16.29 20.11 -24.40
N PHE A 181 -15.90 19.02 -23.71
CA PHE A 181 -16.72 18.30 -22.75
C PHE A 181 -15.95 18.02 -21.46
N SER A 182 -16.54 18.35 -20.31
CA SER A 182 -16.01 17.95 -19.01
C SER A 182 -17.17 17.67 -18.05
N LEU A 183 -17.19 16.49 -17.46
CA LEU A 183 -18.20 16.02 -16.53
C LEU A 183 -17.55 15.56 -15.24
N CYS A 184 -18.02 16.06 -14.11
CA CYS A 184 -17.60 15.61 -12.80
C CYS A 184 -18.74 14.93 -12.05
N PHE A 185 -18.54 13.70 -11.62
CA PHE A 185 -19.40 13.01 -10.67
C PHE A 185 -18.86 13.28 -9.26
N SER A 186 -19.54 14.12 -8.49
CA SER A 186 -19.12 14.51 -7.14
C SER A 186 -20.31 14.70 -6.22
N MET A 187 -20.12 14.48 -4.92
CA MET A 187 -21.12 14.76 -3.87
C MET A 187 -21.19 16.25 -3.52
N LYS A 188 -20.23 17.06 -3.93
CA LYS A 188 -20.14 18.49 -3.63
C LYS A 188 -19.41 19.24 -4.73
N GLU A 189 -19.60 20.55 -4.78
CA GLU A 189 -18.80 21.44 -5.61
C GLU A 189 -17.40 21.58 -5.01
N ASP A 190 -16.46 20.75 -5.48
CA ASP A 190 -15.05 20.85 -5.16
C ASP A 190 -14.26 21.60 -6.27
N GLU A 191 -12.95 21.70 -6.12
CA GLU A 191 -12.07 22.43 -7.03
C GLU A 191 -12.15 21.92 -8.47
N THR A 192 -12.30 20.60 -8.65
CA THR A 192 -12.46 19.97 -9.97
C THR A 192 -13.85 20.21 -10.54
N ALA A 193 -14.88 19.99 -9.73
CA ALA A 193 -16.28 20.20 -10.14
C ALA A 193 -16.52 21.64 -10.61
N ASN A 194 -15.96 22.63 -9.91
CA ASN A 194 -16.07 24.05 -10.26
C ASN A 194 -15.45 24.43 -11.63
N ARG A 195 -14.61 23.57 -12.20
CA ARG A 195 -13.98 23.80 -13.52
C ARG A 195 -14.59 22.96 -14.63
N CYS A 196 -15.39 21.96 -14.28
CA CYS A 196 -16.11 21.15 -15.26
C CYS A 196 -17.35 21.89 -15.81
N LYS A 197 -17.67 21.63 -17.06
CA LYS A 197 -18.90 22.18 -17.70
C LYS A 197 -20.17 21.56 -17.12
N TYR A 198 -20.09 20.33 -16.68
CA TYR A 198 -21.22 19.60 -16.12
C TYR A 198 -20.81 18.96 -14.81
N VAL A 199 -21.71 19.03 -13.83
CA VAL A 199 -21.57 18.33 -12.55
C VAL A 199 -22.80 17.45 -12.36
N ALA A 200 -22.58 16.18 -12.17
CA ALA A 200 -23.61 15.21 -11.79
C ALA A 200 -23.45 14.87 -10.31
N ALA A 201 -24.43 15.27 -9.51
CA ALA A 201 -24.45 14.94 -8.08
C ALA A 201 -24.51 13.43 -7.88
N THR A 202 -23.62 12.89 -7.08
CA THR A 202 -23.60 11.48 -6.73
C THR A 202 -24.13 11.27 -5.31
N PRO A 203 -24.87 10.19 -5.04
CA PRO A 203 -25.29 9.86 -3.70
C PRO A 203 -24.11 9.45 -2.82
N HIS A 204 -24.26 9.57 -1.53
CA HIS A 204 -23.34 9.02 -0.56
C HIS A 204 -23.34 7.47 -0.63
N TYR A 205 -22.23 6.81 -0.27
CA TYR A 205 -22.16 5.32 -0.33
C TYR A 205 -23.23 4.63 0.55
N LEU A 206 -23.72 5.29 1.60
CA LEU A 206 -24.83 4.78 2.41
C LEU A 206 -26.21 4.91 1.73
N GLU A 207 -26.32 5.68 0.66
CA GLU A 207 -27.52 5.95 -0.11
C GLU A 207 -27.61 5.14 -1.40
N SER A 208 -26.52 4.40 -1.74
CA SER A 208 -26.39 3.68 -3.01
C SER A 208 -26.03 2.22 -2.81
N TRP A 209 -26.35 1.41 -3.83
CA TRP A 209 -25.78 0.08 -3.97
C TRP A 209 -24.32 0.20 -4.37
N GLY A 210 -23.48 -0.71 -3.88
CA GLY A 210 -22.08 -0.82 -4.28
C GLY A 210 -21.71 -2.27 -4.52
N ASP A 211 -20.71 -2.47 -5.38
CA ASP A 211 -20.06 -3.74 -5.61
C ASP A 211 -18.55 -3.56 -5.44
N TYR A 212 -17.91 -4.55 -4.85
CA TYR A 212 -16.50 -4.48 -4.49
C TYR A 212 -15.81 -5.81 -4.74
N GLU A 213 -14.61 -5.76 -5.30
CA GLU A 213 -13.71 -6.90 -5.43
C GLU A 213 -12.43 -6.63 -4.64
N PHE A 214 -12.41 -7.01 -3.37
CA PHE A 214 -11.23 -6.82 -2.50
C PHE A 214 -10.14 -7.87 -2.71
N LYS A 215 -10.50 -9.01 -3.27
CA LYS A 215 -9.60 -10.09 -3.67
C LYS A 215 -10.09 -10.64 -5.00
N SER A 216 -9.18 -10.94 -5.91
CA SER A 216 -9.52 -11.49 -7.22
C SER A 216 -10.52 -12.65 -7.15
N GLY A 217 -11.66 -12.53 -7.85
CA GLY A 217 -12.74 -13.50 -7.85
C GLY A 217 -13.68 -13.47 -6.65
N HIS A 218 -13.49 -12.55 -5.68
CA HIS A 218 -14.35 -12.39 -4.51
C HIS A 218 -15.14 -11.08 -4.59
N TYR A 219 -16.43 -11.17 -4.89
CA TYR A 219 -17.34 -10.03 -5.05
C TYR A 219 -18.23 -9.85 -3.83
N TYR A 220 -18.39 -8.61 -3.41
CA TYR A 220 -19.19 -8.20 -2.26
C TYR A 220 -20.17 -7.12 -2.70
N LEU A 221 -21.41 -7.21 -2.19
CA LEU A 221 -22.45 -6.20 -2.43
C LEU A 221 -22.74 -5.45 -1.15
N SER A 222 -22.86 -4.13 -1.24
CA SER A 222 -23.40 -3.29 -0.18
C SER A 222 -24.79 -2.76 -0.55
N GLN A 223 -25.68 -2.73 0.43
CA GLN A 223 -27.03 -2.17 0.28
C GLN A 223 -27.07 -0.74 0.83
N PRO A 224 -27.91 0.14 0.27
CA PRO A 224 -28.17 1.44 0.87
C PRO A 224 -28.80 1.27 2.26
N THR A 225 -28.32 2.05 3.23
CA THR A 225 -28.79 2.07 4.62
C THR A 225 -29.73 3.25 4.88
N ILE A 226 -29.61 4.31 4.08
CA ILE A 226 -30.45 5.51 4.14
C ILE A 226 -31.00 5.82 2.75
N LYS A 227 -32.07 6.60 2.69
CA LYS A 227 -32.61 7.09 1.40
C LYS A 227 -31.76 8.27 0.91
N PRO A 228 -31.59 8.40 -0.42
CA PRO A 228 -31.00 9.58 -1.05
C PRO A 228 -31.78 10.86 -0.73
#